data_fffe3fd6ffaf494c12c6556f17a39cf5
#
_entry.id   fffe3fd6ffaf494c12c6556f17a39cf5
#
_cell.length_a   1.000
_cell.length_b   1.000
_cell.length_c   1.000
_cell.angle_alpha   90.00
_cell.angle_beta   90.00
_cell.angle_gamma   90.00
#
_symmetry.space_group_name_H-M   'P 1'
#
loop_
_entity.id
_entity.type
_entity.pdbx_description
1 polymer ?
#
loop_
_entity_poly.entity_id
_entity_poly.type
_entity_poly.pdbx_seq_one_letter_code
_entity_poly.pdbx_strand_id
1 'polypeptide(L)'
;METKNKFIVLSYSLYDTTKGDDGNEELIEKTQEDRPFIFVSGMGATLPSFEAQVVNLNKGDEFDFELTPDQAYGEHIEERVIELDKQIFTINGQFDAQHVQVGAVLPLQNEDGNRFLGLVLAISDDKVKLDLNHPLSGKKLNFCGEVLESREATAEEVAHMAKLMSGEAGGGCGGNCGDCKDGGCKDGNCGDGGCENCGK
;
A
#
# COMPACT_ATOMS: atom_id res chain seq x y z
N MET A 1 -18.68 -7.89 -23.24
CA MET A 1 -18.89 -6.50 -22.80
C MET A 1 -17.51 -6.00 -22.42
N GLU A 2 -16.95 -5.10 -23.18
CA GLU A 2 -15.68 -4.46 -22.80
C GLU A 2 -15.99 -3.62 -21.55
N THR A 3 -15.50 -4.03 -20.42
CA THR A 3 -15.53 -3.23 -19.20
C THR A 3 -14.60 -2.06 -19.42
N LYS A 4 -15.16 -0.92 -19.77
CA LYS A 4 -14.37 0.32 -19.87
C LYS A 4 -13.84 0.67 -18.49
N ASN A 5 -12.53 0.74 -18.38
CA ASN A 5 -11.89 1.15 -17.14
C ASN A 5 -12.29 2.59 -16.82
N LYS A 6 -12.60 2.86 -15.56
CA LYS A 6 -12.89 4.21 -15.06
C LYS A 6 -11.71 4.75 -14.27
N PHE A 7 -11.40 6.00 -14.52
CA PHE A 7 -10.49 6.79 -13.70
C PHE A 7 -11.30 7.43 -12.57
N ILE A 8 -10.97 7.07 -11.34
CA ILE A 8 -11.72 7.48 -10.15
C ILE A 8 -10.76 8.18 -9.19
N VAL A 9 -11.19 9.36 -8.75
CA VAL A 9 -10.54 10.15 -7.70
C VAL A 9 -11.53 10.31 -6.58
N LEU A 10 -11.16 9.93 -5.37
CA LEU A 10 -12.03 10.03 -4.21
C LEU A 10 -11.27 10.43 -2.95
N SER A 11 -11.97 11.01 -2.01
CA SER A 11 -11.53 11.16 -0.63
C SER A 11 -12.29 10.17 0.25
N TYR A 12 -11.59 9.53 1.19
CA TYR A 12 -12.24 8.61 2.11
C TYR A 12 -11.63 8.68 3.51
N SER A 13 -12.42 8.22 4.45
CA SER A 13 -11.99 7.88 5.79
C SER A 13 -12.30 6.41 6.04
N LEU A 14 -11.35 5.69 6.58
CA LEU A 14 -11.45 4.26 6.89
C LEU A 14 -11.51 4.08 8.40
N TYR A 15 -12.54 3.40 8.86
CA TYR A 15 -12.77 3.11 10.27
C TYR A 15 -12.78 1.60 10.53
N ASP A 16 -12.26 1.20 11.69
CA ASP A 16 -12.43 -0.14 12.24
C ASP A 16 -13.72 -0.18 13.07
N THR A 17 -14.69 -0.93 12.59
CA THR A 17 -16.00 -1.12 13.25
C THR A 17 -16.11 -2.47 13.96
N THR A 18 -15.03 -3.23 14.09
CA THR A 18 -15.03 -4.57 14.68
C THR A 18 -15.53 -4.58 16.14
N LYS A 19 -15.28 -3.49 16.88
CA LYS A 19 -15.71 -3.28 18.28
C LYS A 19 -17.00 -2.46 18.40
N GLY A 20 -17.70 -2.25 17.31
CA GLY A 20 -18.68 -1.21 17.07
C GLY A 20 -20.05 -1.32 17.73
N ASP A 21 -20.28 -2.20 18.71
CA ASP A 21 -21.54 -2.16 19.48
C ASP A 21 -21.59 -1.00 20.50
N ASP A 22 -20.47 -0.35 20.78
CA ASP A 22 -20.36 0.79 21.71
C ASP A 22 -20.14 2.15 21.03
N GLY A 23 -20.22 2.23 19.69
CA GLY A 23 -20.04 3.49 18.95
C GLY A 23 -18.59 4.01 18.95
N ASN A 24 -17.62 3.17 19.21
CA ASN A 24 -16.22 3.52 19.26
C ASN A 24 -15.52 3.04 17.97
N GLU A 25 -15.83 3.72 16.86
CA GLU A 25 -15.15 3.52 15.59
C GLU A 25 -13.73 4.09 15.69
N GLU A 26 -12.74 3.26 15.39
CA GLU A 26 -11.34 3.69 15.36
C GLU A 26 -10.96 4.14 13.94
N LEU A 27 -10.62 5.42 13.80
CA LEU A 27 -10.11 5.93 12.52
C LEU A 27 -8.75 5.31 12.23
N ILE A 28 -8.66 4.50 11.18
CA ILE A 28 -7.43 3.86 10.73
C ILE A 28 -6.67 4.76 9.76
N GLU A 29 -7.37 5.26 8.75
CA GLU A 29 -6.78 6.05 7.67
C GLU A 29 -7.77 7.10 7.19
N LYS A 30 -7.22 8.23 6.75
CA LYS A 30 -7.97 9.29 6.08
C LYS A 30 -7.13 9.90 4.98
N THR A 31 -7.70 10.03 3.80
CA THR A 31 -7.05 10.78 2.71
C THR A 31 -6.94 12.25 3.07
N GLN A 32 -5.85 12.88 2.66
CA GLN A 32 -5.64 14.32 2.81
C GLN A 32 -6.30 15.06 1.64
N GLU A 33 -6.77 16.28 1.86
CA GLU A 33 -7.43 17.08 0.82
C GLU A 33 -6.52 17.36 -0.39
N ASP A 34 -5.23 17.49 -0.16
CA ASP A 34 -4.19 17.71 -1.18
C ASP A 34 -3.70 16.40 -1.83
N ARG A 35 -4.07 15.23 -1.28
CA ARG A 35 -3.69 13.90 -1.76
C ARG A 35 -4.88 12.95 -1.78
N PRO A 36 -5.83 13.14 -2.70
CA PRO A 36 -6.94 12.22 -2.85
C PRO A 36 -6.45 10.85 -3.33
N PHE A 37 -7.23 9.84 -3.06
CA PHE A 37 -6.96 8.51 -3.56
C PHE A 37 -7.36 8.38 -5.03
N ILE A 38 -6.45 7.91 -5.87
CA ILE A 38 -6.62 7.81 -7.32
C ILE A 38 -6.40 6.37 -7.75
N PHE A 39 -7.34 5.81 -8.49
CA PHE A 39 -7.18 4.49 -9.08
C PHE A 39 -7.93 4.36 -10.42
N VAL A 40 -7.58 3.32 -11.16
CA VAL A 40 -8.26 2.93 -12.39
C VAL A 40 -8.96 1.58 -12.15
N SER A 41 -10.27 1.55 -12.39
CA SER A 41 -11.06 0.33 -12.16
C SER A 41 -10.64 -0.82 -13.08
N GLY A 42 -10.78 -2.05 -12.59
CA GLY A 42 -10.45 -3.26 -13.34
C GLY A 42 -8.97 -3.61 -13.38
N MET A 43 -8.12 -2.89 -12.65
CA MET A 43 -6.68 -3.15 -12.61
C MET A 43 -6.21 -3.86 -11.33
N GLY A 44 -7.12 -4.09 -10.37
CA GLY A 44 -6.76 -4.74 -9.10
C GLY A 44 -5.93 -3.85 -8.16
N ALA A 45 -6.00 -2.54 -8.33
CA ALA A 45 -5.31 -1.57 -7.48
C ALA A 45 -5.95 -1.41 -6.09
N THR A 46 -7.21 -1.86 -5.96
CA THR A 46 -8.01 -1.74 -4.74
C THR A 46 -8.68 -3.07 -4.41
N LEU A 47 -9.34 -3.13 -3.25
CA LEU A 47 -10.18 -4.28 -2.90
C LEU A 47 -11.33 -4.41 -3.91
N PRO A 48 -11.58 -5.61 -4.48
CA PRO A 48 -12.65 -5.80 -5.47
C PRO A 48 -14.03 -5.38 -4.95
N SER A 49 -14.30 -5.61 -3.67
CA SER A 49 -15.56 -5.24 -3.03
C SER A 49 -15.70 -3.72 -2.88
N PHE A 50 -14.63 -3.01 -2.55
CA PHE A 50 -14.58 -1.55 -2.53
C PHE A 50 -14.81 -0.98 -3.93
N GLU A 51 -14.09 -1.49 -4.93
CA GLU A 51 -14.23 -1.05 -6.31
C GLU A 51 -15.66 -1.22 -6.83
N ALA A 52 -16.30 -2.36 -6.55
CA ALA A 52 -17.67 -2.63 -6.97
C ALA A 52 -18.69 -1.62 -6.41
N GLN A 53 -18.45 -1.08 -5.21
CA GLN A 53 -19.31 -0.07 -4.59
C GLN A 53 -19.14 1.31 -5.24
N VAL A 54 -17.88 1.70 -5.52
CA VAL A 54 -17.58 3.07 -5.99
C VAL A 54 -17.60 3.23 -7.51
N VAL A 55 -17.44 2.14 -8.29
CA VAL A 55 -17.35 2.19 -9.76
C VAL A 55 -18.57 2.80 -10.43
N ASN A 56 -19.76 2.67 -9.82
CA ASN A 56 -21.02 3.19 -10.37
C ASN A 56 -21.36 4.60 -9.90
N LEU A 57 -20.55 5.16 -8.99
CA LEU A 57 -20.77 6.50 -8.47
C LEU A 57 -20.26 7.56 -9.45
N ASN A 58 -20.87 8.75 -9.35
CA ASN A 58 -20.51 9.91 -10.15
C ASN A 58 -19.77 10.91 -9.28
N LYS A 59 -19.19 11.91 -9.93
CA LYS A 59 -18.57 13.04 -9.24
C LYS A 59 -19.59 13.73 -8.31
N GLY A 60 -19.20 13.90 -7.04
CA GLY A 60 -20.02 14.54 -6.00
C GLY A 60 -20.93 13.56 -5.25
N ASP A 61 -20.90 12.27 -5.60
CA ASP A 61 -21.65 11.26 -4.83
C ASP A 61 -20.85 10.90 -3.56
N GLU A 62 -21.54 10.91 -2.44
CA GLU A 62 -21.02 10.42 -1.17
C GLU A 62 -21.23 8.90 -1.07
N PHE A 63 -20.35 8.23 -0.37
CA PHE A 63 -20.49 6.80 -0.08
C PHE A 63 -20.19 6.52 1.39
N ASP A 64 -20.91 5.55 1.92
CA ASP A 64 -20.72 5.01 3.26
C ASP A 64 -21.14 3.54 3.23
N PHE A 65 -20.17 2.65 3.41
CA PHE A 65 -20.43 1.21 3.41
C PHE A 65 -19.41 0.44 4.25
N GLU A 66 -19.89 -0.64 4.86
CA GLU A 66 -19.07 -1.57 5.63
C GLU A 66 -18.67 -2.77 4.77
N LEU A 67 -17.40 -3.16 4.87
CA LEU A 67 -16.88 -4.40 4.31
C LEU A 67 -16.59 -5.39 5.44
N THR A 68 -17.10 -6.61 5.28
CA THR A 68 -16.74 -7.72 6.17
C THR A 68 -15.29 -8.16 5.91
N PRO A 69 -14.66 -8.89 6.86
CA PRO A 69 -13.31 -9.40 6.67
C PRO A 69 -13.12 -10.13 5.35
N ASP A 70 -14.05 -11.01 4.96
CA ASP A 70 -14.01 -11.78 3.69
C ASP A 70 -13.97 -10.88 2.45
N GLN A 71 -14.61 -9.71 2.53
CA GLN A 71 -14.70 -8.74 1.44
C GLN A 71 -13.53 -7.75 1.43
N ALA A 72 -12.74 -7.72 2.50
CA ALA A 72 -11.61 -6.83 2.69
C ALA A 72 -10.29 -7.60 2.66
N TYR A 73 -9.65 -7.75 3.80
CA TYR A 73 -8.31 -8.35 3.91
C TYR A 73 -8.33 -9.82 4.37
N GLY A 74 -9.48 -10.44 4.40
CA GLY A 74 -9.67 -11.82 4.85
C GLY A 74 -9.74 -11.96 6.37
N GLU A 75 -10.13 -13.17 6.80
CA GLU A 75 -10.14 -13.53 8.21
C GLU A 75 -8.72 -13.57 8.78
N HIS A 76 -8.61 -13.34 10.09
CA HIS A 76 -7.36 -13.57 10.80
C HIS A 76 -7.11 -15.07 10.93
N ILE A 77 -5.99 -15.57 10.39
CA ILE A 77 -5.62 -16.97 10.37
C ILE A 77 -4.57 -17.21 11.45
N GLU A 78 -4.90 -17.98 12.49
CA GLU A 78 -3.98 -18.29 13.58
C GLU A 78 -2.73 -19.06 13.12
N GLU A 79 -2.83 -19.86 12.07
CA GLU A 79 -1.71 -20.62 11.47
C GLU A 79 -0.64 -19.71 10.84
N ARG A 80 -0.99 -18.44 10.56
CA ARG A 80 -0.04 -17.41 10.11
C ARG A 80 0.66 -16.70 11.26
N VAL A 81 0.32 -17.04 12.49
CA VAL A 81 1.08 -16.60 13.66
C VAL A 81 2.18 -17.60 13.93
N ILE A 82 3.41 -17.21 13.64
CA ILE A 82 4.58 -18.08 13.73
C ILE A 82 5.53 -17.66 14.85
N GLU A 83 6.32 -18.60 15.34
CA GLU A 83 7.41 -18.34 16.26
C GLU A 83 8.74 -18.58 15.57
N LEU A 84 9.57 -17.58 15.49
CA LEU A 84 10.91 -17.64 14.94
C LEU A 84 11.96 -17.53 16.03
N ASP A 85 13.10 -18.19 15.82
CA ASP A 85 14.22 -18.11 16.76
C ASP A 85 14.78 -16.68 16.83
N LYS A 86 15.00 -16.21 18.03
CA LYS A 86 15.54 -14.87 18.30
C LYS A 86 16.89 -14.63 17.62
N GLN A 87 17.63 -15.71 17.31
CA GLN A 87 18.92 -15.63 16.61
C GLN A 87 18.79 -15.05 15.19
N ILE A 88 17.65 -15.23 14.52
CA ILE A 88 17.38 -14.69 13.18
C ILE A 88 17.40 -13.15 13.20
N PHE A 89 17.02 -12.58 14.33
CA PHE A 89 16.98 -11.12 14.57
C PHE A 89 18.23 -10.60 15.27
N THR A 90 19.33 -11.30 15.13
CA THR A 90 20.61 -10.97 15.77
C THR A 90 21.59 -10.44 14.73
N ILE A 91 22.09 -9.23 14.93
CA ILE A 91 23.12 -8.60 14.09
C ILE A 91 24.42 -8.57 14.88
N ASN A 92 25.50 -9.12 14.31
CA ASN A 92 26.82 -9.20 14.96
C ASN A 92 26.82 -9.87 16.35
N GLY A 93 25.94 -10.85 16.56
CA GLY A 93 25.82 -11.56 17.83
C GLY A 93 25.01 -10.83 18.92
N GLN A 94 24.42 -9.71 18.61
CA GLN A 94 23.52 -8.97 19.51
C GLN A 94 22.11 -8.91 18.93
N PHE A 95 21.11 -9.19 19.77
CA PHE A 95 19.71 -9.05 19.40
C PHE A 95 19.38 -7.59 19.07
N ASP A 96 18.75 -7.36 17.93
CA ASP A 96 18.35 -6.02 17.46
C ASP A 96 17.10 -5.52 18.20
N ALA A 97 17.25 -5.21 19.47
CA ALA A 97 16.15 -4.70 20.30
C ALA A 97 15.67 -3.31 19.86
N GLN A 98 16.40 -2.63 18.99
CA GLN A 98 15.99 -1.32 18.49
C GLN A 98 14.89 -1.43 17.43
N HIS A 99 14.99 -2.41 16.54
CA HIS A 99 14.03 -2.63 15.47
C HIS A 99 12.99 -3.72 15.82
N VAL A 100 13.37 -4.71 16.63
CA VAL A 100 12.49 -5.81 17.03
C VAL A 100 11.85 -5.49 18.38
N GLN A 101 10.70 -4.85 18.33
CA GLN A 101 9.89 -4.50 19.52
C GLN A 101 8.47 -5.01 19.34
N VAL A 102 7.78 -5.28 20.44
CA VAL A 102 6.35 -5.64 20.42
C VAL A 102 5.57 -4.51 19.75
N GLY A 103 4.78 -4.86 18.73
CA GLY A 103 4.05 -3.89 17.90
C GLY A 103 4.83 -3.36 16.68
N ALA A 104 6.11 -3.70 16.52
CA ALA A 104 6.86 -3.33 15.33
C ALA A 104 6.50 -4.25 14.14
N VAL A 105 6.49 -3.68 12.94
CA VAL A 105 6.31 -4.40 11.68
C VAL A 105 7.68 -4.64 11.06
N LEU A 106 8.05 -5.89 10.88
CA LEU A 106 9.35 -6.30 10.37
C LEU A 106 9.23 -6.84 8.94
N PRO A 107 10.09 -6.40 8.02
CA PRO A 107 10.21 -7.03 6.71
C PRO A 107 10.94 -8.36 6.87
N LEU A 108 10.28 -9.43 6.48
CA LEU A 108 10.79 -10.79 6.50
C LEU A 108 10.95 -11.31 5.08
N GLN A 109 11.84 -12.28 4.89
CA GLN A 109 12.04 -12.97 3.64
C GLN A 109 12.12 -14.46 3.90
N ASN A 110 11.40 -15.27 3.11
CA ASN A 110 11.52 -16.72 3.18
C ASN A 110 12.71 -17.22 2.32
N GLU A 111 12.98 -18.51 2.38
CA GLU A 111 14.04 -19.16 1.61
C GLU A 111 13.86 -19.04 0.10
N ASP A 112 12.62 -18.89 -0.36
CA ASP A 112 12.26 -18.69 -1.77
C ASP A 112 12.47 -17.25 -2.25
N GLY A 113 12.88 -16.33 -1.35
CA GLY A 113 13.10 -14.92 -1.66
C GLY A 113 11.84 -14.04 -1.61
N ASN A 114 10.68 -14.61 -1.25
CA ASN A 114 9.46 -13.83 -1.10
C ASN A 114 9.53 -12.95 0.16
N ARG A 115 9.17 -11.69 -0.01
CA ARG A 115 9.15 -10.71 1.08
C ARG A 115 7.75 -10.57 1.64
N PHE A 116 7.62 -10.51 2.94
CA PHE A 116 6.38 -10.29 3.66
C PHE A 116 6.63 -9.46 4.91
N LEU A 117 5.59 -8.88 5.45
CA LEU A 117 5.65 -8.10 6.67
C LEU A 117 5.11 -8.95 7.82
N GLY A 118 5.80 -8.93 8.95
CA GLY A 118 5.36 -9.59 10.18
C GLY A 118 5.23 -8.58 11.32
N LEU A 119 4.10 -8.60 12.00
CA LEU A 119 3.87 -7.81 13.21
C LEU A 119 4.39 -8.60 14.42
N VAL A 120 5.26 -7.98 15.20
CA VAL A 120 5.78 -8.59 16.43
C VAL A 120 4.71 -8.57 17.52
N LEU A 121 4.19 -9.74 17.88
CA LEU A 121 3.20 -9.89 18.95
C LEU A 121 3.82 -10.03 20.34
N ALA A 122 4.90 -10.81 20.45
CA ALA A 122 5.60 -11.04 21.70
C ALA A 122 7.07 -11.42 21.46
N ILE A 123 7.91 -11.14 22.45
CA ILE A 123 9.33 -11.50 22.45
C ILE A 123 9.57 -12.31 23.72
N SER A 124 9.98 -13.57 23.54
CA SER A 124 10.40 -14.47 24.62
C SER A 124 11.92 -14.51 24.73
N ASP A 125 12.45 -15.31 25.64
CA ASP A 125 13.89 -15.45 25.83
C ASP A 125 14.60 -15.99 24.59
N ASP A 126 14.00 -16.99 23.93
CA ASP A 126 14.58 -17.69 22.77
C ASP A 126 13.82 -17.44 21.45
N LYS A 127 12.60 -16.91 21.51
CA LYS A 127 11.71 -16.79 20.35
C LYS A 127 11.07 -15.43 20.23
N VAL A 128 10.75 -15.08 18.99
CA VAL A 128 9.92 -13.92 18.62
C VAL A 128 8.66 -14.44 17.97
N LYS A 129 7.50 -14.09 18.54
CA LYS A 129 6.19 -14.43 17.99
C LYS A 129 5.76 -13.35 17.02
N LEU A 130 5.49 -13.73 15.78
CA LEU A 130 5.17 -12.85 14.67
C LEU A 130 3.82 -13.22 14.07
N ASP A 131 3.05 -12.22 13.75
CA ASP A 131 1.81 -12.35 12.99
C ASP A 131 2.08 -11.93 11.54
N LEU A 132 1.89 -12.85 10.63
CA LEU A 132 2.04 -12.64 9.18
C LEU A 132 0.71 -12.28 8.49
N ASN A 133 -0.38 -12.16 9.26
CA ASN A 133 -1.64 -11.68 8.74
C ASN A 133 -1.55 -10.20 8.36
N HIS A 134 -2.42 -9.78 7.46
CA HIS A 134 -2.55 -8.35 7.20
C HIS A 134 -3.01 -7.62 8.48
N PRO A 135 -2.50 -6.42 8.80
CA PRO A 135 -2.87 -5.70 10.03
C PRO A 135 -4.38 -5.42 10.18
N LEU A 136 -5.10 -5.45 9.06
CA LEU A 136 -6.55 -5.25 9.00
C LEU A 136 -7.35 -6.54 8.76
N SER A 137 -6.70 -7.72 8.80
CA SER A 137 -7.40 -9.01 8.69
C SER A 137 -8.28 -9.24 9.92
N GLY A 138 -9.41 -9.90 9.73
CA GLY A 138 -10.40 -10.15 10.76
C GLY A 138 -11.17 -8.92 11.24
N LYS A 139 -10.91 -7.75 10.63
CA LYS A 139 -11.58 -6.50 10.99
C LYS A 139 -12.71 -6.16 10.03
N LYS A 140 -13.80 -5.66 10.59
CA LYS A 140 -14.85 -5.00 9.82
C LYS A 140 -14.41 -3.57 9.56
N LEU A 141 -14.49 -3.16 8.30
CA LEU A 141 -13.98 -1.88 7.84
C LEU A 141 -15.11 -1.05 7.26
N ASN A 142 -15.32 0.14 7.79
CA ASN A 142 -16.24 1.10 7.22
C ASN A 142 -15.49 2.16 6.40
N PHE A 143 -15.90 2.30 5.15
CA PHE A 143 -15.40 3.30 4.21
C PHE A 143 -16.46 4.37 4.01
N CYS A 144 -16.17 5.59 4.40
CA CYS A 144 -17.02 6.73 4.11
C CYS A 144 -16.22 7.82 3.41
N GLY A 145 -16.84 8.48 2.42
CA GLY A 145 -16.15 9.50 1.65
C GLY A 145 -16.97 10.06 0.51
N GLU A 146 -16.30 10.74 -0.40
CA GLU A 146 -16.89 11.42 -1.56
C GLU A 146 -16.07 11.16 -2.82
N VAL A 147 -16.75 10.97 -3.94
CA VAL A 147 -16.14 10.84 -5.27
C VAL A 147 -15.87 12.25 -5.83
N LEU A 148 -14.60 12.60 -5.94
CA LEU A 148 -14.17 13.90 -6.46
C LEU A 148 -14.18 13.94 -7.99
N GLU A 149 -13.86 12.81 -8.64
CA GLU A 149 -13.89 12.65 -10.09
C GLU A 149 -14.19 11.19 -10.47
N SER A 150 -15.06 11.01 -11.46
CA SER A 150 -15.37 9.70 -12.03
C SER A 150 -15.60 9.88 -13.54
N ARG A 151 -14.71 9.29 -14.36
CA ARG A 151 -14.79 9.35 -15.82
C ARG A 151 -14.17 8.11 -16.46
N GLU A 152 -14.36 7.94 -17.76
CA GLU A 152 -13.67 6.91 -18.49
C GLU A 152 -12.14 7.15 -18.45
N ALA A 153 -11.37 6.12 -18.17
CA ALA A 153 -9.92 6.19 -18.18
C ALA A 153 -9.38 6.25 -19.62
N THR A 154 -8.36 7.06 -19.83
CA THR A 154 -7.65 7.08 -21.12
C THR A 154 -6.67 5.91 -21.19
N ALA A 155 -6.30 5.50 -22.41
CA ALA A 155 -5.32 4.44 -22.60
C ALA A 155 -3.95 4.77 -21.97
N GLU A 156 -3.59 6.05 -21.91
CA GLU A 156 -2.36 6.52 -21.29
C GLU A 156 -2.40 6.37 -19.77
N GLU A 157 -3.53 6.67 -19.14
CA GLU A 157 -3.73 6.52 -17.69
C GLU A 157 -3.71 5.05 -17.27
N VAL A 158 -4.36 4.19 -18.06
CA VAL A 158 -4.32 2.74 -17.85
C VAL A 158 -2.88 2.23 -17.95
N ALA A 159 -2.13 2.64 -18.99
CA ALA A 159 -0.75 2.24 -19.17
C ALA A 159 0.18 2.78 -18.07
N HIS A 160 -0.05 4.01 -17.60
CA HIS A 160 0.70 4.61 -16.50
C HIS A 160 0.47 3.85 -15.19
N MET A 161 -0.79 3.55 -14.87
CA MET A 161 -1.14 2.78 -13.68
C MET A 161 -0.55 1.36 -13.74
N ALA A 162 -0.60 0.71 -14.91
CA ALA A 162 0.02 -0.61 -15.11
C ALA A 162 1.52 -0.59 -14.82
N LYS A 163 2.24 0.45 -15.26
CA LYS A 163 3.67 0.62 -14.96
C LYS A 163 3.95 0.84 -13.48
N LEU A 164 3.11 1.61 -12.79
CA LEU A 164 3.24 1.80 -11.34
C LEU A 164 3.06 0.48 -10.59
N MET A 165 2.11 -0.35 -11.02
CA MET A 165 1.83 -1.64 -10.39
C MET A 165 2.86 -2.73 -10.73
N SER A 166 3.46 -2.70 -11.93
CA SER A 166 4.52 -3.65 -12.33
C SER A 166 5.87 -3.39 -11.64
N GLY A 167 6.00 -2.28 -10.91
CA GLY A 167 7.26 -1.90 -10.28
C GLY A 167 8.31 -1.34 -11.24
N GLU A 168 8.00 -1.23 -12.53
CA GLU A 168 8.90 -0.64 -13.53
C GLU A 168 9.00 0.88 -13.43
N ALA A 169 8.24 1.52 -12.53
CA ALA A 169 8.32 2.95 -12.26
C ALA A 169 9.53 3.36 -11.37
N GLY A 170 10.36 2.40 -11.00
CA GLY A 170 11.59 2.66 -10.25
C GLY A 170 12.75 2.98 -11.18
N GLY A 171 12.87 4.23 -11.63
CA GLY A 171 14.08 4.65 -12.34
C GLY A 171 13.88 5.64 -13.49
N GLY A 172 12.89 6.49 -13.41
CA GLY A 172 12.78 7.63 -14.32
C GLY A 172 12.88 8.92 -13.54
N CYS A 173 14.04 9.56 -13.54
CA CYS A 173 14.15 10.96 -13.21
C CYS A 173 13.22 11.74 -14.15
N GLY A 174 12.00 12.05 -13.69
CA GLY A 174 11.07 12.96 -14.35
C GLY A 174 11.53 14.40 -14.21
N GLY A 175 12.79 14.66 -14.54
CA GLY A 175 13.31 15.98 -14.78
C GLY A 175 13.19 16.25 -16.27
N ASN A 176 12.35 17.19 -16.64
CA ASN A 176 12.29 17.78 -17.95
C ASN A 176 13.66 18.40 -18.29
N CYS A 177 14.61 17.55 -18.73
CA CYS A 177 15.85 18.01 -19.35
C CYS A 177 15.51 18.41 -20.80
N GLY A 178 14.78 19.50 -20.94
CA GLY A 178 14.74 20.25 -22.17
C GLY A 178 16.14 20.81 -22.42
N ASP A 179 16.73 20.42 -23.54
CA ASP A 179 17.90 21.06 -24.12
C ASP A 179 19.31 20.66 -23.61
N CYS A 180 19.62 19.37 -23.68
CA CYS A 180 21.02 18.97 -23.84
C CYS A 180 21.31 18.82 -25.34
N LYS A 181 21.73 19.90 -25.97
CA LYS A 181 22.41 19.83 -27.27
C LYS A 181 23.81 19.24 -27.04
N ASP A 182 24.07 18.14 -27.77
CA ASP A 182 25.38 17.54 -28.03
C ASP A 182 26.16 16.96 -26.82
N GLY A 183 25.98 15.67 -26.57
CA GLY A 183 26.86 14.89 -25.71
C GLY A 183 26.19 13.64 -25.14
N GLY A 184 26.16 12.55 -25.91
CA GLY A 184 25.54 11.30 -25.51
C GLY A 184 26.11 10.75 -24.21
N CYS A 185 25.25 10.46 -23.25
CA CYS A 185 25.53 9.52 -22.17
C CYS A 185 25.53 8.10 -22.77
N LYS A 186 26.69 7.66 -23.19
CA LYS A 186 27.00 6.24 -23.37
C LYS A 186 27.28 5.67 -21.99
N ASP A 187 26.65 4.53 -21.72
CA ASP A 187 26.85 3.67 -20.58
C ASP A 187 26.07 4.08 -19.30
N GLY A 188 24.96 3.39 -19.10
CA GLY A 188 24.02 3.50 -17.99
C GLY A 188 24.59 3.22 -16.59
N ASN A 189 25.33 4.16 -16.05
CA ASN A 189 25.71 4.16 -14.66
C ASN A 189 25.65 5.60 -14.11
N CYS A 190 24.45 6.02 -13.67
CA CYS A 190 24.32 7.18 -12.79
C CYS A 190 24.55 6.70 -11.36
N GLY A 191 25.83 6.65 -10.95
CA GLY A 191 26.23 6.46 -9.57
C GLY A 191 25.83 7.67 -8.70
N ASP A 192 25.61 7.40 -7.40
CA ASP A 192 25.37 8.37 -6.33
C ASP A 192 26.36 9.55 -6.36
N GLY A 193 25.97 10.61 -7.01
CA GLY A 193 26.73 11.84 -7.07
C GLY A 193 25.82 12.98 -7.45
N GLY A 194 25.40 13.75 -6.45
CA GLY A 194 24.57 14.93 -6.64
C GLY A 194 25.15 15.85 -7.72
N CYS A 195 24.29 16.33 -8.60
CA CYS A 195 24.60 17.43 -9.52
C CYS A 195 24.78 18.73 -8.72
N GLU A 196 25.92 18.90 -8.09
CA GLU A 196 26.40 20.19 -7.64
C GLU A 196 27.02 20.89 -8.85
N ASN A 197 26.28 21.66 -9.56
CA ASN A 197 26.67 22.79 -10.38
C ASN A 197 25.84 22.93 -11.68
N CYS A 198 24.58 23.29 -11.58
CA CYS A 198 23.84 23.99 -12.63
C CYS A 198 23.45 25.36 -12.10
N GLY A 199 24.45 26.27 -12.12
CA GLY A 199 24.25 27.66 -11.78
C GLY A 199 25.44 28.53 -12.26
N LYS A 200 25.40 28.91 -13.52
CA LYS A 200 25.83 30.19 -14.05
C LYS A 200 25.36 30.34 -15.47
#